data_76558f437dadff1338a7c002f78214ed
#
_entry.id   76558f437dadff1338a7c002f78214ed
#
_cell.length_a   1.000
_cell.length_b   1.000
_cell.length_c   1.000
_cell.angle_alpha   90.00
_cell.angle_beta   90.00
_cell.angle_gamma   90.00
#
_symmetry.space_group_name_H-M   'P 1'
#
loop_
_entity.id
_entity.type
_entity.pdbx_description
1 polymer ?
#
loop_
_entity_poly.entity_id
_entity_poly.type
_entity_poly.pdbx_seq_one_letter_code
_entity_poly.pdbx_strand_id
1 'polypeptide(L)'
;MKIKELDERVWLSHPFTWRNNRGTAQTSHGQFIRFGIPEPRTPERPDDMKGGDRIGFTEVKITPEMVGRTVAVFTNIEEKTDNDRLKPGQIRWHNFVIEHGGISKIIKSEGEKLSEITEKIK
;
A
#
# COMPACT_ATOMS: atom_id res chain seq x y z
N MET A 1 -9.00 22.29 11.90
CA MET A 1 -7.87 21.61 11.24
C MET A 1 -7.73 22.15 9.83
N LYS A 2 -6.54 22.62 9.48
CA LYS A 2 -6.31 23.11 8.12
C LYS A 2 -6.09 21.97 7.15
N ILE A 3 -6.69 22.08 5.98
CA ILE A 3 -6.44 21.14 4.89
C ILE A 3 -5.13 21.53 4.22
N LYS A 4 -4.20 20.57 4.10
CA LYS A 4 -2.95 20.79 3.37
C LYS A 4 -3.19 20.67 1.88
N GLU A 5 -2.62 21.57 1.12
CA GLU A 5 -2.77 21.57 -0.33
C GLU A 5 -1.69 20.73 -0.99
N LEU A 6 -2.04 20.17 -2.14
CA LEU A 6 -1.12 19.39 -2.93
C LEU A 6 -0.14 20.30 -3.67
N ASP A 7 1.11 19.87 -3.75
CA ASP A 7 2.11 20.51 -4.60
C ASP A 7 1.71 20.29 -6.07
N GLU A 8 1.47 21.37 -6.79
CA GLU A 8 1.03 21.31 -8.18
C GLU A 8 1.98 20.53 -9.09
N ARG A 9 3.27 20.55 -8.79
CA ARG A 9 4.26 19.81 -9.57
C ARG A 9 4.03 18.31 -9.50
N VAL A 10 3.54 17.84 -8.38
CA VAL A 10 3.21 16.42 -8.17
C VAL A 10 1.88 16.09 -8.85
N TRP A 11 0.94 17.04 -8.81
CA TRP A 11 -0.40 16.85 -9.37
C TRP A 11 -0.39 16.58 -10.88
N LEU A 12 0.60 17.06 -11.59
CA LEU A 12 0.70 16.88 -13.05
C LEU A 12 1.11 15.47 -13.47
N SER A 13 1.49 14.60 -12.53
CA SER A 13 1.82 13.21 -12.82
C SER A 13 0.56 12.38 -13.03
N HIS A 14 0.68 11.24 -13.74
CA HIS A 14 -0.44 10.34 -13.99
C HIS A 14 -0.73 9.47 -12.76
N PRO A 15 -1.91 9.59 -12.16
CA PRO A 15 -2.28 8.75 -11.02
C PRO A 15 -2.81 7.40 -11.47
N PHE A 16 -2.45 6.36 -10.73
CA PHE A 16 -3.06 5.04 -10.79
C PHE A 16 -3.84 4.83 -9.50
N THR A 17 -5.17 4.77 -9.58
CA THR A 17 -6.01 4.64 -8.40
C THR A 17 -7.05 3.54 -8.56
N TRP A 18 -7.41 2.94 -7.43
CA TRP A 18 -8.41 1.89 -7.34
C TRP A 18 -9.44 2.25 -6.28
N ARG A 19 -10.64 1.71 -6.43
CA ARG A 19 -11.70 1.94 -5.46
C ARG A 19 -11.29 1.39 -4.10
N ASN A 20 -11.48 2.21 -3.06
CA ASN A 20 -11.16 1.84 -1.69
C ASN A 20 -12.47 1.66 -0.91
N ASN A 21 -13.03 0.46 -0.96
CA ASN A 21 -14.21 0.14 -0.16
C ASN A 21 -13.74 -0.25 1.24
N ARG A 22 -14.10 0.56 2.24
CA ARG A 22 -13.77 0.31 3.64
C ARG A 22 -15.00 -0.13 4.41
N GLY A 23 -14.81 -1.01 5.34
CA GLY A 23 -15.89 -1.40 6.21
C GLY A 23 -15.63 -2.68 6.97
N THR A 24 -16.70 -3.23 7.50
CA THR A 24 -16.71 -4.51 8.19
C THR A 24 -17.82 -5.36 7.58
N ALA A 25 -17.48 -6.59 7.23
CA ALA A 25 -18.44 -7.55 6.71
C ALA A 25 -18.48 -8.77 7.60
N GLN A 26 -19.60 -9.45 7.64
CA GLN A 26 -19.74 -10.70 8.37
C GLN A 26 -19.68 -11.86 7.38
N THR A 27 -18.84 -12.86 7.70
CA THR A 27 -18.72 -14.07 6.89
C THR A 27 -19.94 -14.98 7.12
N SER A 28 -20.10 -16.00 6.27
CA SER A 28 -21.12 -17.02 6.43
C SER A 28 -20.98 -17.80 7.75
N HIS A 29 -19.82 -17.80 8.36
CA HIS A 29 -19.56 -18.43 9.64
C HIS A 29 -19.68 -17.48 10.83
N GLY A 30 -20.17 -16.26 10.63
CA GLY A 30 -20.38 -15.29 11.70
C GLY A 30 -19.17 -14.49 12.09
N GLN A 31 -18.03 -14.66 11.41
CA GLN A 31 -16.84 -13.87 11.70
C GLN A 31 -16.92 -12.49 11.05
N PHE A 32 -16.37 -11.47 11.72
CA PHE A 32 -16.27 -10.13 11.17
C PHE A 32 -14.92 -9.94 10.51
N ILE A 33 -14.94 -9.36 9.30
CA ILE A 33 -13.74 -9.02 8.52
C ILE A 33 -13.74 -7.52 8.31
N ARG A 34 -12.61 -6.89 8.65
CA ARG A 34 -12.37 -5.49 8.32
C ARG A 34 -11.66 -5.41 6.99
N PHE A 35 -12.04 -4.43 6.18
CA PHE A 35 -11.43 -4.24 4.86
C PHE A 35 -11.24 -2.77 4.54
N GLY A 36 -10.40 -2.51 3.53
CA GLY A 36 -10.08 -1.16 3.09
C GLY A 36 -8.76 -0.64 3.65
N ILE A 37 -8.36 0.54 3.18
CA ILE A 37 -7.09 1.17 3.56
C ILE A 37 -7.35 2.61 4.03
N PRO A 38 -6.94 2.99 5.25
CA PRO A 38 -6.60 2.08 6.33
C PRO A 38 -7.81 1.29 6.79
N GLU A 39 -7.59 0.12 7.34
CA GLU A 39 -8.67 -0.68 7.91
C GLU A 39 -9.44 0.13 8.94
N PRO A 40 -10.75 -0.18 9.15
CA PRO A 40 -11.47 0.39 10.26
C PRO A 40 -10.72 0.16 11.57
N ARG A 41 -10.95 1.06 12.52
CA ARG A 41 -10.28 1.12 13.82
C ARG A 41 -9.91 -0.24 14.39
N THR A 42 -8.61 -0.44 14.69
CA THR A 42 -8.06 -1.65 15.29
C THR A 42 -7.20 -1.27 16.50
N PRO A 43 -6.77 -2.26 17.31
CA PRO A 43 -5.84 -1.97 18.42
C PRO A 43 -4.52 -1.35 17.95
N GLU A 44 -4.04 -1.72 16.76
CA GLU A 44 -2.82 -1.17 16.16
C GLU A 44 -3.06 0.21 15.56
N ARG A 45 -4.31 0.56 15.30
CA ARG A 45 -4.73 1.85 14.77
C ARG A 45 -5.90 2.38 15.57
N PRO A 46 -5.64 2.89 16.79
CA PRO A 46 -6.70 3.41 17.63
C PRO A 46 -7.33 4.69 17.09
N ASP A 47 -6.61 5.41 16.22
CA ASP A 47 -7.09 6.65 15.63
C ASP A 47 -8.15 6.37 14.58
N ASP A 48 -9.19 7.19 14.57
CA ASP A 48 -10.25 7.05 13.58
C ASP A 48 -9.86 7.76 12.28
N MET A 49 -8.97 7.14 11.53
CA MET A 49 -8.59 7.61 10.20
C MET A 49 -9.46 6.92 9.16
N LYS A 50 -10.04 7.70 8.27
CA LYS A 50 -10.84 7.20 7.17
C LYS A 50 -10.11 7.45 5.86
N GLY A 51 -9.84 6.38 5.13
CA GLY A 51 -9.23 6.49 3.81
C GLY A 51 -10.19 7.10 2.80
N GLY A 52 -9.64 7.64 1.73
CA GLY A 52 -10.44 8.21 0.65
C GLY A 52 -11.17 7.14 -0.17
N ASP A 53 -12.07 7.58 -1.03
CA ASP A 53 -12.86 6.69 -1.88
C ASP A 53 -12.00 5.92 -2.89
N ARG A 54 -10.88 6.49 -3.27
CA ARG A 54 -9.91 5.86 -4.16
C ARG A 54 -8.53 5.97 -3.55
N ILE A 55 -7.72 4.94 -3.77
CA ILE A 55 -6.35 4.90 -3.27
C ILE A 55 -5.44 4.33 -4.35
N GLY A 56 -4.21 4.75 -4.34
CA GLY A 56 -3.25 4.29 -5.34
C GLY A 56 -1.94 5.07 -5.24
N PHE A 57 -1.31 5.26 -6.39
CA PHE A 57 -0.06 5.99 -6.44
C PHE A 57 0.01 6.91 -7.66
N THR A 58 0.89 7.86 -7.58
CA THR A 58 1.20 8.77 -8.68
C THR A 58 2.69 8.64 -8.99
N GLU A 59 3.01 8.41 -10.26
CA GLU A 59 4.41 8.42 -10.68
C GLU A 59 4.95 9.85 -10.61
N VAL A 60 6.09 9.99 -9.95
CA VAL A 60 6.77 11.26 -9.84
C VAL A 60 8.21 11.07 -10.31
N LYS A 61 8.58 11.79 -11.36
CA LYS A 61 9.97 11.80 -11.80
C LYS A 61 10.79 12.63 -10.81
N ILE A 62 11.80 12.02 -10.23
CA ILE A 62 12.68 12.70 -9.27
C ILE A 62 13.53 13.73 -9.98
N THR A 63 13.52 14.95 -9.48
CA THR A 63 14.30 16.06 -10.01
C THR A 63 15.23 16.60 -8.92
N PRO A 64 16.29 17.40 -9.28
CA PRO A 64 17.19 17.95 -8.30
C PRO A 64 16.50 18.81 -7.22
N GLU A 65 15.39 19.47 -7.56
CA GLU A 65 14.66 20.29 -6.59
C GLU A 65 14.01 19.46 -5.48
N MET A 66 13.91 18.16 -5.66
CA MET A 66 13.29 17.24 -4.69
C MET A 66 14.27 16.72 -3.65
N VAL A 67 15.54 17.05 -3.76
CA VAL A 67 16.56 16.60 -2.80
C VAL A 67 16.20 17.10 -1.39
N GLY A 68 16.22 16.18 -0.43
CA GLY A 68 15.86 16.47 0.95
C GLY A 68 14.37 16.39 1.26
N ARG A 69 13.52 16.19 0.26
CA ARG A 69 12.08 15.99 0.48
C ARG A 69 11.79 14.54 0.84
N THR A 70 10.77 14.35 1.67
CA THR A 70 10.26 13.01 2.00
C THR A 70 9.08 12.70 1.10
N VAL A 71 9.10 11.53 0.49
CA VAL A 71 8.00 11.02 -0.33
C VAL A 71 7.56 9.66 0.19
N ALA A 72 6.26 9.41 0.16
CA ALA A 72 5.73 8.09 0.45
C ALA A 72 5.82 7.25 -0.82
N VAL A 73 6.44 6.08 -0.72
CA VAL A 73 6.60 5.17 -1.85
C VAL A 73 5.59 4.03 -1.75
N PHE A 74 4.81 3.84 -2.80
CA PHE A 74 3.82 2.77 -2.82
C PHE A 74 4.51 1.42 -2.61
N THR A 75 4.02 0.66 -1.63
CA THR A 75 4.65 -0.57 -1.20
C THR A 75 3.65 -1.70 -1.19
N ASN A 76 4.00 -2.80 -1.83
CA ASN A 76 3.23 -4.03 -1.87
C ASN A 76 4.02 -5.15 -1.20
N ILE A 77 3.38 -5.84 -0.27
CA ILE A 77 3.98 -7.01 0.37
C ILE A 77 3.00 -8.18 0.22
N GLU A 78 3.43 -9.20 -0.51
CA GLU A 78 2.68 -10.44 -0.66
C GLU A 78 3.21 -11.47 0.32
N GLU A 79 2.33 -11.91 1.21
CA GLU A 79 2.68 -12.92 2.21
C GLU A 79 2.24 -14.30 1.72
N LYS A 80 3.15 -15.25 1.76
CA LYS A 80 2.91 -16.64 1.37
C LYS A 80 3.28 -17.60 2.49
N THR A 81 2.46 -18.64 2.65
CA THR A 81 2.79 -19.78 3.50
C THR A 81 3.53 -20.82 2.67
N ASP A 82 4.07 -21.84 3.33
CA ASP A 82 4.87 -22.87 2.64
C ASP A 82 4.14 -23.59 1.52
N ASN A 83 2.81 -23.72 1.64
CA ASN A 83 1.99 -24.43 0.66
C ASN A 83 1.35 -23.51 -0.38
N ASP A 84 1.50 -22.20 -0.24
CA ASP A 84 0.93 -21.24 -1.17
C ASP A 84 1.85 -21.06 -2.36
N ARG A 85 1.24 -20.98 -3.55
CA ARG A 85 1.94 -20.66 -4.79
C ARG A 85 1.59 -19.27 -5.23
N LEU A 86 2.53 -18.59 -5.83
CA LEU A 86 2.26 -17.33 -6.49
C LEU A 86 1.37 -17.54 -7.69
N LYS A 87 0.25 -16.82 -7.72
CA LYS A 87 -0.68 -16.83 -8.85
C LYS A 87 -0.18 -15.85 -9.91
N PRO A 88 -0.49 -16.12 -11.20
CA PRO A 88 -0.06 -15.22 -12.27
C PRO A 88 -0.47 -13.76 -12.08
N GLY A 89 -1.66 -13.53 -11.55
CA GLY A 89 -2.14 -12.17 -11.24
C GLY A 89 -1.30 -11.48 -10.17
N GLN A 90 -0.82 -12.22 -9.19
CA GLN A 90 0.04 -11.69 -8.14
C GLN A 90 1.42 -11.32 -8.67
N ILE A 91 1.95 -12.11 -9.60
CA ILE A 91 3.22 -11.82 -10.26
C ILE A 91 3.09 -10.57 -11.13
N ARG A 92 2.01 -10.47 -11.91
CA ARG A 92 1.77 -9.28 -12.74
C ARG A 92 1.65 -8.01 -11.90
N TRP A 93 0.95 -8.08 -10.77
CA TRP A 93 0.82 -6.95 -9.86
C TRP A 93 2.17 -6.54 -9.26
N HIS A 94 2.94 -7.52 -8.79
CA HIS A 94 4.28 -7.30 -8.28
C HIS A 94 5.17 -6.58 -9.29
N ASN A 95 5.20 -7.09 -10.52
CA ASN A 95 6.01 -6.52 -11.59
C ASN A 95 5.53 -5.11 -11.96
N PHE A 96 4.21 -4.90 -12.02
CA PHE A 96 3.62 -3.60 -12.30
C PHE A 96 4.06 -2.55 -11.26
N VAL A 97 4.02 -2.91 -9.99
CA VAL A 97 4.45 -1.99 -8.92
C VAL A 97 5.92 -1.60 -9.09
N ILE A 98 6.79 -2.57 -9.35
CA ILE A 98 8.23 -2.31 -9.54
C ILE A 98 8.47 -1.47 -10.79
N GLU A 99 7.83 -1.78 -11.90
CA GLU A 99 7.99 -1.07 -13.17
C GLU A 99 7.59 0.41 -13.06
N HIS A 100 6.66 0.72 -12.17
CA HIS A 100 6.20 2.10 -11.94
C HIS A 100 6.90 2.78 -10.76
N GLY A 101 8.02 2.22 -10.27
CA GLY A 101 8.85 2.86 -9.27
C GLY A 101 8.47 2.57 -7.82
N GLY A 102 7.54 1.66 -7.60
CA GLY A 102 7.15 1.23 -6.26
C GLY A 102 8.07 0.16 -5.68
N ILE A 103 7.77 -0.21 -4.46
CA ILE A 103 8.44 -1.27 -3.73
C ILE A 103 7.51 -2.48 -3.67
N SER A 104 8.00 -3.64 -4.06
CA SER A 104 7.21 -4.88 -3.93
C SER A 104 8.07 -6.01 -3.46
N LYS A 105 7.56 -6.76 -2.48
CA LYS A 105 8.28 -7.87 -1.86
C LYS A 105 7.34 -9.04 -1.66
N ILE A 106 7.83 -10.23 -1.99
CA ILE A 106 7.14 -11.49 -1.72
C ILE A 106 7.89 -12.17 -0.58
N ILE A 107 7.18 -12.50 0.48
CA ILE A 107 7.78 -13.10 1.68
C ILE A 107 7.09 -14.41 2.03
N LYS A 108 7.83 -15.27 2.71
CA LYS A 108 7.26 -16.45 3.36
C LYS A 108 7.08 -16.17 4.83
N SER A 109 5.92 -16.55 5.36
CA SER A 109 5.52 -16.22 6.73
C SER A 109 6.44 -16.71 7.83
N GLU A 110 7.30 -17.68 7.56
CA GLU A 110 8.12 -18.30 8.58
C GLU A 110 9.50 -17.67 8.77
N GLY A 111 9.90 -16.70 8.01
CA GLY A 111 11.30 -16.30 8.05
C GLY A 111 11.57 -14.81 8.19
N GLU A 112 10.63 -13.95 7.85
CA GLU A 112 10.91 -12.52 7.82
C GLU A 112 9.84 -11.72 8.54
N LYS A 113 10.27 -10.85 9.44
CA LYS A 113 9.39 -9.85 10.05
C LYS A 113 9.32 -8.62 9.15
N LEU A 114 8.23 -7.89 9.24
CA LEU A 114 8.03 -6.69 8.43
C LEU A 114 9.18 -5.67 8.61
N SER A 115 9.70 -5.52 9.81
CA SER A 115 10.83 -4.63 10.08
C SER A 115 12.10 -5.04 9.33
N GLU A 116 12.36 -6.36 9.24
CA GLU A 116 13.49 -6.89 8.49
C GLU A 116 13.35 -6.65 7.00
N ILE A 117 12.13 -6.79 6.48
CA ILE A 117 11.84 -6.52 5.08
C ILE A 117 12.10 -5.05 4.76
N THR A 118 11.66 -4.16 5.61
CA THR A 118 11.86 -2.72 5.44
C THR A 118 13.35 -2.37 5.36
N GLU A 119 14.18 -2.97 6.17
CA GLU A 119 15.63 -2.74 6.14
C GLU A 119 16.26 -3.24 4.83
N LYS A 120 15.80 -4.38 4.31
CA LYS A 120 16.31 -4.92 3.05
C LYS A 120 15.97 -4.05 1.84
N ILE A 121 14.87 -3.33 1.89
CA ILE A 121 14.40 -2.47 0.80
C ILE A 121 15.14 -1.14 0.78
N LYS A 122 15.59 -0.69 1.92
CA LYS A 122 16.39 0.55 2.01
C LYS A 122 17.77 0.41 1.29
#